data_9080307bbc57788f8e687ec7f84aa9d8
#
_entry.id   9080307bbc57788f8e687ec7f84aa9d8
#
_cell.length_a   1.000
_cell.length_b   1.000
_cell.length_c   1.000
_cell.angle_alpha   90.00
_cell.angle_beta   90.00
_cell.angle_gamma   90.00
#
_symmetry.space_group_name_H-M   'P 1'
#
loop_
_entity.id
_entity.type
_entity.pdbx_description
1 polymer ?
#
loop_
_entity_poly.entity_id
_entity_poly.type
_entity_poly.pdbx_seq_one_letter_code
_entity_poly.pdbx_strand_id
1 'polypeptide(L)'
;MSLTSTKKITPTKRKIAAHTRKKPFGNHLLALFCGAVLTLSFAPFSIWIIAVASVGIFSLVLMDAGRAHSFALAFSFGIGLFGTGASWVYVSIHDYGQAPMVLAAGLTAVFVAGIALVFALPFIFYGMLNNRLPTTRLLVFPALWILGEWFRTWFLTGFPWLLLGYAPLETPLAGWAPVTGVYGLSGAVAATGAAAGILLTERFSNAAIGGLVILAGVWGGGLYLQQTSWTQATGDTLSVALVQPNHPLLEKWNPDAIPAILDNFAATNARLGDKDIVVWPEAAIPRLRHAVQPFLKQQDKLAAASNTALILGIPIADYETDYYNGVIGLGMATGEYRKQRLVPFGEYVPLEQLLRGAIAFFDLPMSAFKAGPKNQTPIHIGNGIQIATAICYEIVYPGLVAENARTANILLTVSNDTWFGRSIGPHQHLQMAQMRALENSKPLIRATNDGFTAVINRKGKIDKSISRFESGILEGWVTPRTGETPYVRGGSWWIVVLSFLTIIIVGSRQIRSP
;
A
#
# COMPACT_ATOMS: atom_id res chain seq x y z
N MET A 1 -6.24 -91.73 -3.31
CA MET A 1 -4.94 -91.05 -3.18
C MET A 1 -4.93 -89.87 -4.13
N SER A 2 -5.23 -88.68 -3.65
CA SER A 2 -5.13 -87.45 -4.45
C SER A 2 -4.68 -86.35 -3.51
N LEU A 3 -3.49 -85.87 -3.74
CA LEU A 3 -2.85 -84.79 -3.00
C LEU A 3 -3.18 -83.45 -3.67
N THR A 4 -4.04 -82.67 -3.04
CA THR A 4 -4.32 -81.27 -3.42
C THR A 4 -3.21 -80.35 -2.88
N SER A 5 -2.39 -79.80 -3.80
CA SER A 5 -1.39 -78.78 -3.51
C SER A 5 -2.03 -77.42 -3.45
N THR A 6 -2.12 -76.82 -2.27
CA THR A 6 -2.50 -75.42 -2.02
C THR A 6 -1.28 -74.51 -2.28
N LYS A 7 -1.28 -73.78 -3.41
CA LYS A 7 -0.34 -72.67 -3.66
C LYS A 7 -0.67 -71.50 -2.77
N LYS A 8 0.18 -71.20 -1.78
CA LYS A 8 0.20 -69.95 -1.03
C LYS A 8 0.56 -68.80 -1.98
N ILE A 9 -0.37 -67.88 -2.23
CA ILE A 9 -0.14 -66.62 -2.90
C ILE A 9 0.50 -65.66 -1.89
N THR A 10 1.78 -65.40 -2.05
CA THR A 10 2.50 -64.37 -1.28
C THR A 10 2.09 -62.99 -1.80
N PRO A 11 1.70 -62.02 -0.95
CA PRO A 11 1.37 -60.69 -1.41
C PRO A 11 2.67 -59.96 -1.77
N THR A 12 2.79 -59.62 -3.06
CA THR A 12 3.86 -58.80 -3.59
C THR A 12 3.78 -57.41 -2.94
N LYS A 13 4.66 -57.14 -2.02
CA LYS A 13 4.84 -55.77 -1.48
C LYS A 13 5.26 -54.88 -2.66
N ARG A 14 4.28 -54.08 -3.17
CA ARG A 14 4.59 -52.96 -4.03
C ARG A 14 5.55 -52.05 -3.26
N LYS A 15 6.82 -52.04 -3.66
CA LYS A 15 7.79 -50.99 -3.31
C LYS A 15 7.24 -49.70 -3.92
N ILE A 16 6.55 -48.93 -3.09
CA ILE A 16 6.28 -47.52 -3.40
C ILE A 16 7.66 -46.88 -3.44
N ALA A 17 8.07 -46.51 -4.64
CA ALA A 17 9.32 -45.82 -4.89
C ALA A 17 9.41 -44.63 -3.91
N ALA A 18 10.45 -44.64 -3.10
CA ALA A 18 10.85 -43.51 -2.29
C ALA A 18 11.15 -42.35 -3.25
N HIS A 19 10.16 -41.53 -3.49
CA HIS A 19 10.34 -40.30 -4.25
C HIS A 19 11.30 -39.41 -3.46
N THR A 20 12.42 -39.14 -4.04
CA THR A 20 13.50 -38.24 -3.70
C THR A 20 13.06 -37.21 -2.63
N ARG A 21 13.60 -37.36 -1.41
CA ARG A 21 13.63 -36.28 -0.41
C ARG A 21 14.32 -35.07 -1.06
N LYS A 22 13.54 -34.17 -1.64
CA LYS A 22 14.05 -32.86 -2.05
C LYS A 22 14.69 -32.25 -0.80
N LYS A 23 15.94 -31.80 -0.92
CA LYS A 23 16.70 -31.21 0.19
C LYS A 23 15.88 -30.08 0.80
N PRO A 24 15.43 -30.15 2.06
CA PRO A 24 14.55 -29.13 2.68
C PRO A 24 15.15 -27.74 2.59
N PHE A 25 16.46 -27.62 2.69
CA PHE A 25 17.21 -26.37 2.57
C PHE A 25 17.07 -25.70 1.19
N GLY A 26 17.04 -26.44 0.09
CA GLY A 26 16.86 -25.89 -1.26
C GLY A 26 15.51 -25.18 -1.43
N ASN A 27 14.44 -25.69 -0.80
CA ASN A 27 13.12 -25.06 -0.85
C ASN A 27 13.08 -23.73 -0.08
N HIS A 28 13.79 -23.61 1.04
CA HIS A 28 13.92 -22.34 1.77
C HIS A 28 14.68 -21.29 0.96
N LEU A 29 15.78 -21.67 0.33
CA LEU A 29 16.53 -20.77 -0.55
C LEU A 29 15.68 -20.32 -1.74
N LEU A 30 14.92 -21.22 -2.36
CA LEU A 30 14.03 -20.90 -3.47
C LEU A 30 12.89 -19.98 -3.02
N ALA A 31 12.27 -20.23 -1.86
CA ALA A 31 11.24 -19.37 -1.29
C ALA A 31 11.78 -17.96 -1.00
N LEU A 32 12.96 -17.87 -0.36
CA LEU A 32 13.64 -16.60 -0.09
C LEU A 32 13.96 -15.85 -1.38
N PHE A 33 14.49 -16.53 -2.38
CA PHE A 33 14.78 -15.94 -3.70
C PHE A 33 13.50 -15.44 -4.38
N CYS A 34 12.43 -16.24 -4.39
CA CYS A 34 11.12 -15.80 -4.93
C CYS A 34 10.61 -14.56 -4.22
N GLY A 35 10.69 -14.52 -2.89
CA GLY A 35 10.32 -13.32 -2.13
C GLY A 35 11.17 -12.11 -2.51
N ALA A 36 12.48 -12.26 -2.60
CA ALA A 36 13.40 -11.18 -2.94
C ALA A 36 13.15 -10.62 -4.35
N VAL A 37 13.00 -11.46 -5.36
CA VAL A 37 12.76 -11.02 -6.74
C VAL A 37 11.37 -10.45 -6.93
N LEU A 38 10.38 -10.78 -6.08
CA LEU A 38 9.05 -10.19 -6.12
C LEU A 38 9.09 -8.67 -6.00
N THR A 39 10.07 -8.10 -5.31
CA THR A 39 10.27 -6.64 -5.23
C THR A 39 10.39 -5.99 -6.61
N LEU A 40 10.92 -6.68 -7.61
CA LEU A 40 11.03 -6.17 -8.98
C LEU A 40 9.66 -6.01 -9.69
N SER A 41 8.60 -6.54 -9.11
CA SER A 41 7.24 -6.34 -9.64
C SER A 41 6.59 -5.02 -9.18
N PHE A 42 7.18 -4.35 -8.22
CA PHE A 42 6.73 -3.05 -7.71
C PHE A 42 7.56 -1.91 -8.30
N ALA A 43 7.07 -0.68 -8.14
CA ALA A 43 7.82 0.51 -8.54
C ALA A 43 9.18 0.58 -7.79
N PRO A 44 10.25 1.04 -8.46
CA PRO A 44 10.28 1.65 -9.81
C PRO A 44 10.36 0.64 -10.97
N PHE A 45 10.51 -0.65 -10.70
CA PHE A 45 10.81 -1.65 -11.74
C PHE A 45 9.56 -2.07 -12.51
N SER A 46 8.42 -2.26 -11.83
CA SER A 46 7.09 -2.56 -12.39
C SER A 46 7.02 -3.78 -13.34
N ILE A 47 7.89 -4.79 -13.14
CA ILE A 47 7.94 -6.00 -13.96
C ILE A 47 6.90 -6.99 -13.45
N TRP A 48 5.61 -6.73 -13.72
CA TRP A 48 4.47 -7.45 -13.18
C TRP A 48 4.52 -8.99 -13.37
N ILE A 49 5.13 -9.47 -14.46
CA ILE A 49 5.24 -10.91 -14.75
C ILE A 49 6.02 -11.65 -13.64
N ILE A 50 6.96 -10.97 -12.97
CA ILE A 50 7.73 -11.51 -11.86
C ILE A 50 6.78 -11.83 -10.67
N ALA A 51 5.74 -11.03 -10.45
CA ALA A 51 4.76 -11.32 -9.40
C ALA A 51 4.07 -12.66 -9.65
N VAL A 52 3.61 -12.90 -10.88
CA VAL A 52 2.98 -14.16 -11.28
C VAL A 52 3.94 -15.33 -11.16
N ALA A 53 5.18 -15.18 -11.67
CA ALA A 53 6.18 -16.23 -11.63
C ALA A 53 6.61 -16.56 -10.19
N SER A 54 6.96 -15.55 -9.40
CA SER A 54 7.40 -15.71 -8.00
C SER A 54 6.33 -16.41 -7.15
N VAL A 55 5.09 -15.93 -7.22
CA VAL A 55 3.97 -16.50 -6.45
C VAL A 55 3.59 -17.88 -6.98
N GLY A 56 3.64 -18.10 -8.29
CA GLY A 56 3.43 -19.40 -8.91
C GLY A 56 4.45 -20.45 -8.44
N ILE A 57 5.74 -20.12 -8.48
CA ILE A 57 6.81 -20.98 -7.96
C ILE A 57 6.62 -21.22 -6.45
N PHE A 58 6.31 -20.20 -5.69
CA PHE A 58 6.07 -20.33 -4.26
C PHE A 58 4.90 -21.28 -3.96
N SER A 59 3.80 -21.24 -4.74
CA SER A 59 2.69 -22.17 -4.60
C SER A 59 3.10 -23.64 -4.86
N LEU A 60 4.08 -23.87 -5.75
CA LEU A 60 4.66 -25.19 -6.01
C LEU A 60 5.59 -25.64 -4.88
N VAL A 61 6.38 -24.72 -4.31
CA VAL A 61 7.27 -25.00 -3.16
C VAL A 61 6.47 -25.39 -1.92
N LEU A 62 5.26 -24.86 -1.75
CA LEU A 62 4.36 -25.21 -0.65
C LEU A 62 3.68 -26.58 -0.80
N MET A 63 3.77 -27.24 -1.98
CA MET A 63 3.20 -28.58 -2.15
C MET A 63 3.87 -29.56 -1.19
N ASP A 64 3.05 -30.41 -0.56
CA ASP A 64 3.50 -31.42 0.41
C ASP A 64 4.06 -30.86 1.73
N ALA A 65 4.02 -29.55 1.92
CA ALA A 65 4.47 -28.93 3.15
C ALA A 65 3.36 -29.03 4.23
N GLY A 66 3.67 -29.65 5.36
CA GLY A 66 2.82 -29.62 6.56
C GLY A 66 2.87 -28.24 7.25
N ARG A 67 2.11 -28.07 8.33
CA ARG A 67 1.90 -26.79 9.04
C ARG A 67 3.18 -26.01 9.31
N ALA A 68 4.11 -26.61 10.06
CA ALA A 68 5.35 -25.95 10.45
C ALA A 68 6.25 -25.66 9.24
N HIS A 69 6.27 -26.55 8.25
CA HIS A 69 7.08 -26.37 7.06
C HIS A 69 6.50 -25.30 6.12
N SER A 70 5.17 -25.24 5.93
CA SER A 70 4.52 -24.16 5.17
C SER A 70 4.76 -22.79 5.81
N PHE A 71 4.64 -22.69 7.12
CA PHE A 71 4.99 -21.48 7.86
C PHE A 71 6.46 -21.09 7.67
N ALA A 72 7.40 -22.03 7.84
CA ALA A 72 8.82 -21.74 7.69
C ALA A 72 9.21 -21.34 6.25
N LEU A 73 8.60 -21.95 5.22
CA LEU A 73 8.77 -21.55 3.83
C LEU A 73 8.21 -20.17 3.55
N ALA A 74 7.01 -19.86 4.10
CA ALA A 74 6.42 -18.54 3.98
C ALA A 74 7.22 -17.47 4.72
N PHE A 75 7.79 -17.81 5.87
CA PHE A 75 8.71 -16.93 6.58
C PHE A 75 9.96 -16.63 5.74
N SER A 76 10.58 -17.65 5.11
CA SER A 76 11.72 -17.47 4.21
C SER A 76 11.36 -16.57 3.02
N PHE A 77 10.18 -16.77 2.42
CA PHE A 77 9.65 -15.90 1.36
C PHE A 77 9.47 -14.45 1.86
N GLY A 78 8.87 -14.27 3.03
CA GLY A 78 8.68 -12.96 3.66
C GLY A 78 9.99 -12.24 3.95
N ILE A 79 11.01 -12.95 4.46
CA ILE A 79 12.37 -12.38 4.65
C ILE A 79 12.92 -11.85 3.32
N GLY A 80 12.77 -12.62 2.22
CA GLY A 80 13.18 -12.16 0.89
C GLY A 80 12.44 -10.90 0.47
N LEU A 81 11.11 -10.91 0.52
CA LEU A 81 10.24 -9.81 0.09
C LEU A 81 10.49 -8.52 0.88
N PHE A 82 10.43 -8.60 2.21
CA PHE A 82 10.56 -7.40 3.04
C PHE A 82 12.01 -6.97 3.21
N GLY A 83 12.97 -7.90 3.16
CA GLY A 83 14.40 -7.59 3.19
C GLY A 83 14.86 -6.77 1.98
N THR A 84 14.32 -7.03 0.79
CA THR A 84 14.63 -6.24 -0.42
C THR A 84 13.69 -5.07 -0.62
N GLY A 85 12.39 -5.26 -0.39
CA GLY A 85 11.36 -4.27 -0.74
C GLY A 85 11.11 -3.20 0.32
N ALA A 86 11.43 -3.46 1.60
CA ALA A 86 11.28 -2.52 2.70
C ALA A 86 12.60 -2.15 3.39
N SER A 87 13.74 -2.44 2.77
CA SER A 87 15.09 -2.08 3.28
C SER A 87 15.30 -0.57 3.45
N TRP A 88 14.47 0.26 2.84
CA TRP A 88 14.48 1.70 3.03
C TRP A 88 14.23 2.13 4.48
N VAL A 89 13.69 1.26 5.34
CA VAL A 89 13.56 1.49 6.78
C VAL A 89 14.92 1.72 7.43
N TYR A 90 15.99 1.07 6.92
CA TYR A 90 17.37 1.34 7.35
C TYR A 90 17.75 2.81 7.13
N VAL A 91 17.42 3.37 5.96
CA VAL A 91 17.70 4.79 5.63
C VAL A 91 16.97 5.72 6.61
N SER A 92 15.71 5.43 6.90
CA SER A 92 14.93 6.23 7.87
C SER A 92 15.55 6.21 9.26
N ILE A 93 16.04 5.06 9.73
CA ILE A 93 16.63 4.90 11.07
C ILE A 93 18.06 5.44 11.13
N HIS A 94 18.87 5.20 10.09
CA HIS A 94 20.29 5.59 10.09
C HIS A 94 20.48 7.05 9.69
N ASP A 95 20.01 7.44 8.49
CA ASP A 95 20.34 8.74 7.90
C ASP A 95 19.54 9.87 8.58
N TYR A 96 18.28 9.63 8.90
CA TYR A 96 17.38 10.63 9.49
C TYR A 96 17.15 10.46 10.99
N GLY A 97 17.20 9.23 11.48
CA GLY A 97 17.13 8.93 12.90
C GLY A 97 18.47 8.99 13.63
N GLN A 98 19.59 9.24 12.91
CA GLN A 98 20.94 9.34 13.44
C GLN A 98 21.41 8.15 14.29
N ALA A 99 20.80 6.98 14.08
CA ALA A 99 21.20 5.76 14.78
C ALA A 99 22.53 5.22 14.20
N PRO A 100 23.45 4.70 15.04
CA PRO A 100 24.66 4.05 14.54
C PRO A 100 24.32 2.91 13.57
N MET A 101 25.17 2.68 12.56
CA MET A 101 24.99 1.71 11.49
C MET A 101 24.56 0.32 12.00
N VAL A 102 25.25 -0.22 13.02
CA VAL A 102 24.97 -1.53 13.56
C VAL A 102 23.58 -1.60 14.20
N LEU A 103 23.20 -0.56 14.94
CA LEU A 103 21.87 -0.47 15.56
C LEU A 103 20.79 -0.34 14.50
N ALA A 104 20.96 0.53 13.50
CA ALA A 104 20.02 0.70 12.40
C ALA A 104 19.83 -0.60 11.59
N ALA A 105 20.90 -1.32 11.29
CA ALA A 105 20.86 -2.63 10.64
C ALA A 105 20.14 -3.68 11.50
N GLY A 106 20.42 -3.73 12.78
CA GLY A 106 19.76 -4.63 13.72
C GLY A 106 18.26 -4.38 13.85
N LEU A 107 17.86 -3.10 14.01
CA LEU A 107 16.44 -2.72 14.08
C LEU A 107 15.70 -3.02 12.77
N THR A 108 16.34 -2.76 11.63
CA THR A 108 15.78 -3.11 10.32
C THR A 108 15.61 -4.62 10.16
N ALA A 109 16.59 -5.42 10.60
CA ALA A 109 16.49 -6.88 10.55
C ALA A 109 15.35 -7.41 11.45
N VAL A 110 15.18 -6.86 12.65
CA VAL A 110 14.05 -7.19 13.54
C VAL A 110 12.72 -6.80 12.91
N PHE A 111 12.62 -5.62 12.30
CA PHE A 111 11.44 -5.18 11.58
C PHE A 111 11.09 -6.13 10.43
N VAL A 112 12.06 -6.45 9.57
CA VAL A 112 11.88 -7.39 8.45
C VAL A 112 11.43 -8.76 8.93
N ALA A 113 12.07 -9.29 9.97
CA ALA A 113 11.70 -10.59 10.56
C ALA A 113 10.29 -10.55 11.17
N GLY A 114 9.92 -9.47 11.86
CA GLY A 114 8.59 -9.30 12.45
C GLY A 114 7.48 -9.26 11.40
N ILE A 115 7.66 -8.49 10.31
CA ILE A 115 6.69 -8.44 9.23
C ILE A 115 6.63 -9.76 8.45
N ALA A 116 7.77 -10.42 8.23
CA ALA A 116 7.81 -11.75 7.61
C ALA A 116 7.09 -12.81 8.46
N LEU A 117 7.18 -12.71 9.79
CA LEU A 117 6.45 -13.57 10.72
C LEU A 117 4.94 -13.38 10.55
N VAL A 118 4.46 -12.14 10.52
CA VAL A 118 3.04 -11.81 10.31
C VAL A 118 2.56 -12.33 8.95
N PHE A 119 3.36 -12.14 7.90
CA PHE A 119 3.07 -12.66 6.56
C PHE A 119 2.95 -14.19 6.54
N ALA A 120 3.75 -14.90 7.33
CA ALA A 120 3.80 -16.36 7.34
C ALA A 120 2.62 -17.01 8.08
N LEU A 121 1.96 -16.31 9.02
CA LEU A 121 0.89 -16.88 9.87
C LEU A 121 -0.24 -17.57 9.10
N PRO A 122 -0.82 -17.01 8.02
CA PRO A 122 -1.89 -17.66 7.26
C PRO A 122 -1.47 -19.01 6.66
N PHE A 123 -0.19 -19.20 6.36
CA PHE A 123 0.31 -20.42 5.73
C PHE A 123 0.37 -21.62 6.67
N ILE A 124 0.21 -21.42 7.99
CA ILE A 124 -0.05 -22.50 8.95
C ILE A 124 -1.36 -23.22 8.56
N PHE A 125 -2.39 -22.46 8.25
CA PHE A 125 -3.68 -23.02 7.84
C PHE A 125 -3.59 -23.69 6.47
N TYR A 126 -2.80 -23.15 5.54
CA TYR A 126 -2.54 -23.78 4.25
C TYR A 126 -1.92 -25.19 4.41
N GLY A 127 -0.95 -25.32 5.30
CA GLY A 127 -0.29 -26.60 5.61
C GLY A 127 -1.16 -27.59 6.42
N MET A 128 -2.36 -27.19 6.87
CA MET A 128 -3.34 -28.09 7.49
C MET A 128 -4.21 -28.81 6.47
N LEU A 129 -4.28 -28.29 5.25
CA LEU A 129 -5.09 -28.80 4.17
C LEU A 129 -4.27 -29.68 3.23
N ASN A 130 -4.95 -30.52 2.44
CA ASN A 130 -4.28 -31.25 1.37
C ASN A 130 -3.94 -30.27 0.22
N ASN A 131 -2.73 -29.71 0.28
CA ASN A 131 -2.23 -28.69 -0.65
C ASN A 131 -1.85 -29.25 -2.03
N ARG A 132 -1.97 -30.54 -2.26
CA ARG A 132 -1.93 -31.15 -3.60
C ARG A 132 -3.23 -30.97 -4.38
N LEU A 133 -4.36 -30.83 -3.70
CA LEU A 133 -5.64 -30.69 -4.37
C LEU A 133 -5.71 -29.38 -5.17
N PRO A 134 -6.20 -29.43 -6.42
CA PRO A 134 -6.38 -28.23 -7.24
C PRO A 134 -7.24 -27.17 -6.58
N THR A 135 -8.31 -27.58 -5.87
CA THR A 135 -9.17 -26.64 -5.12
C THR A 135 -8.42 -25.89 -4.03
N THR A 136 -7.50 -26.55 -3.31
CA THR A 136 -6.65 -25.88 -2.30
C THR A 136 -5.72 -24.88 -2.96
N ARG A 137 -5.08 -25.25 -4.07
CA ARG A 137 -4.12 -24.39 -4.78
C ARG A 137 -4.80 -23.20 -5.48
N LEU A 138 -5.93 -23.42 -6.14
CA LEU A 138 -6.61 -22.40 -6.94
C LEU A 138 -7.51 -21.47 -6.12
N LEU A 139 -8.04 -21.93 -4.99
CA LEU A 139 -9.02 -21.17 -4.22
C LEU A 139 -8.51 -20.77 -2.83
N VAL A 140 -7.94 -21.73 -2.07
CA VAL A 140 -7.52 -21.44 -0.70
C VAL A 140 -6.22 -20.63 -0.66
N PHE A 141 -5.27 -20.91 -1.53
CA PHE A 141 -4.01 -20.16 -1.57
C PHE A 141 -4.22 -18.66 -1.83
N PRO A 142 -5.01 -18.22 -2.86
CA PRO A 142 -5.33 -16.81 -3.03
C PRO A 142 -6.14 -16.23 -1.87
N ALA A 143 -7.08 -16.98 -1.31
CA ALA A 143 -7.89 -16.53 -0.18
C ALA A 143 -7.04 -16.26 1.07
N LEU A 144 -6.07 -17.13 1.39
CA LEU A 144 -5.14 -16.93 2.49
C LEU A 144 -4.20 -15.75 2.23
N TRP A 145 -3.80 -15.53 0.97
CA TRP A 145 -3.00 -14.35 0.61
C TRP A 145 -3.76 -13.05 0.91
N ILE A 146 -5.03 -12.96 0.45
CA ILE A 146 -5.93 -11.83 0.74
C ILE A 146 -6.03 -11.59 2.25
N LEU A 147 -6.33 -12.64 3.02
CA LEU A 147 -6.50 -12.52 4.47
C LEU A 147 -5.21 -12.13 5.19
N GLY A 148 -4.07 -12.62 4.74
CA GLY A 148 -2.78 -12.28 5.29
C GLY A 148 -2.41 -10.80 5.06
N GLU A 149 -2.66 -10.29 3.88
CA GLU A 149 -2.45 -8.88 3.57
C GLU A 149 -3.44 -7.97 4.30
N TRP A 150 -4.72 -8.35 4.34
CA TRP A 150 -5.73 -7.64 5.11
C TRP A 150 -5.37 -7.59 6.59
N PHE A 151 -4.98 -8.73 7.21
CA PHE A 151 -4.54 -8.78 8.60
C PHE A 151 -3.33 -7.89 8.85
N ARG A 152 -2.31 -7.92 7.98
CA ARG A 152 -1.09 -7.11 8.08
C ARG A 152 -1.36 -5.61 7.96
N THR A 153 -2.49 -5.20 7.38
CA THR A 153 -2.84 -3.77 7.21
C THR A 153 -3.26 -3.10 8.52
N TRP A 154 -3.70 -3.84 9.51
CA TRP A 154 -4.18 -3.26 10.77
C TRP A 154 -3.54 -3.87 12.03
N PHE A 155 -2.95 -5.03 11.94
CA PHE A 155 -2.30 -5.67 13.09
C PHE A 155 -1.10 -4.84 13.56
N LEU A 156 -1.05 -4.49 14.87
CA LEU A 156 -0.02 -3.62 15.48
C LEU A 156 0.17 -2.30 14.72
N THR A 157 -0.95 -1.58 14.46
CA THR A 157 -1.06 -0.37 13.64
C THR A 157 -0.98 -0.59 12.13
N GLY A 158 -0.42 -1.71 11.70
CA GLY A 158 -0.38 -2.15 10.31
C GLY A 158 0.82 -1.65 9.51
N PHE A 159 1.20 -2.47 8.52
CA PHE A 159 2.19 -2.12 7.50
C PHE A 159 1.70 -2.57 6.13
N PRO A 160 0.80 -1.80 5.47
CA PRO A 160 0.22 -2.15 4.17
C PRO A 160 1.16 -1.83 2.99
N TRP A 161 2.43 -2.12 3.14
CA TRP A 161 3.46 -1.97 2.11
C TRP A 161 3.67 -3.27 1.35
N LEU A 162 4.04 -3.22 0.06
CA LEU A 162 4.27 -4.40 -0.77
C LEU A 162 3.07 -5.36 -0.81
N LEU A 163 1.84 -4.83 -0.89
CA LEU A 163 0.68 -5.66 -1.19
C LEU A 163 0.78 -6.12 -2.65
N LEU A 164 0.60 -7.41 -2.88
CA LEU A 164 0.78 -8.02 -4.20
C LEU A 164 -0.09 -7.35 -5.29
N GLY A 165 -1.23 -6.80 -4.90
CA GLY A 165 -2.16 -6.10 -5.78
C GLY A 165 -1.63 -4.79 -6.36
N TYR A 166 -0.49 -4.26 -5.90
CA TYR A 166 0.14 -3.11 -6.56
C TYR A 166 0.88 -3.51 -7.84
N ALA A 167 1.37 -4.74 -7.95
CA ALA A 167 2.14 -5.21 -9.09
C ALA A 167 1.39 -5.12 -10.45
N PRO A 168 0.09 -5.45 -10.56
CA PRO A 168 -0.64 -5.45 -11.83
C PRO A 168 -1.25 -4.10 -12.21
N LEU A 169 -0.82 -2.97 -11.65
CA LEU A 169 -1.43 -1.65 -11.83
C LEU A 169 -1.57 -1.25 -13.32
N GLU A 170 -0.63 -1.64 -14.17
CA GLU A 170 -0.61 -1.32 -15.60
C GLU A 170 -1.12 -2.46 -16.49
N THR A 171 -1.76 -3.46 -15.91
CA THR A 171 -2.28 -4.64 -16.62
C THR A 171 -3.81 -4.63 -16.69
N PRO A 172 -4.42 -5.52 -17.48
CA PRO A 172 -5.87 -5.71 -17.47
C PRO A 172 -6.45 -6.03 -16.08
N LEU A 173 -5.69 -6.66 -15.19
CA LEU A 173 -6.14 -6.96 -13.82
C LEU A 173 -6.52 -5.70 -13.03
N ALA A 174 -5.91 -4.56 -13.33
CA ALA A 174 -6.23 -3.27 -12.70
C ALA A 174 -7.72 -2.89 -12.77
N GLY A 175 -8.46 -3.42 -13.75
CA GLY A 175 -9.91 -3.24 -13.84
C GLY A 175 -10.71 -3.74 -12.63
N TRP A 176 -10.15 -4.66 -11.85
CA TRP A 176 -10.77 -5.13 -10.61
C TRP A 176 -10.62 -4.17 -9.44
N ALA A 177 -9.68 -3.23 -9.47
CA ALA A 177 -9.43 -2.33 -8.35
C ALA A 177 -10.67 -1.53 -7.88
N PRO A 178 -11.49 -0.93 -8.77
CA PRO A 178 -12.72 -0.25 -8.37
C PRO A 178 -13.79 -1.18 -7.77
N VAL A 179 -13.66 -2.50 -7.95
CA VAL A 179 -14.63 -3.48 -7.44
C VAL A 179 -14.14 -4.13 -6.15
N THR A 180 -12.88 -4.57 -6.12
CA THR A 180 -12.34 -5.42 -5.05
C THR A 180 -11.28 -4.75 -4.20
N GLY A 181 -10.80 -3.57 -4.59
CA GLY A 181 -9.64 -2.92 -4.00
C GLY A 181 -8.33 -3.70 -4.26
N VAL A 182 -7.26 -3.23 -3.67
CA VAL A 182 -5.92 -3.82 -3.79
C VAL A 182 -5.85 -5.27 -3.33
N TYR A 183 -6.64 -5.67 -2.32
CA TYR A 183 -6.62 -7.06 -1.81
C TYR A 183 -7.20 -8.05 -2.82
N GLY A 184 -8.28 -7.66 -3.53
CA GLY A 184 -8.80 -8.51 -4.60
C GLY A 184 -7.82 -8.66 -5.75
N LEU A 185 -7.08 -7.59 -6.09
CA LEU A 185 -5.97 -7.66 -7.04
C LEU A 185 -4.87 -8.60 -6.57
N SER A 186 -4.53 -8.59 -5.27
CA SER A 186 -3.57 -9.55 -4.69
C SER A 186 -4.03 -10.98 -4.88
N GLY A 187 -5.32 -11.23 -4.61
CA GLY A 187 -5.93 -12.54 -4.87
C GLY A 187 -5.91 -12.94 -6.35
N ALA A 188 -6.17 -11.99 -7.26
CA ALA A 188 -6.12 -12.22 -8.70
C ALA A 188 -4.72 -12.60 -9.19
N VAL A 189 -3.67 -11.93 -8.71
CA VAL A 189 -2.28 -12.29 -9.01
C VAL A 189 -1.92 -13.65 -8.41
N ALA A 190 -2.31 -13.91 -7.15
CA ALA A 190 -2.06 -15.19 -6.50
C ALA A 190 -2.76 -16.36 -7.22
N ALA A 191 -4.02 -16.17 -7.65
CA ALA A 191 -4.77 -17.13 -8.44
C ALA A 191 -4.14 -17.36 -9.82
N THR A 192 -3.66 -16.30 -10.46
CA THR A 192 -2.94 -16.38 -11.74
C THR A 192 -1.65 -17.20 -11.59
N GLY A 193 -0.85 -16.92 -10.55
CA GLY A 193 0.38 -17.66 -10.26
C GLY A 193 0.12 -19.15 -9.98
N ALA A 194 -0.89 -19.45 -9.13
CA ALA A 194 -1.26 -20.83 -8.83
C ALA A 194 -1.77 -21.58 -10.07
N ALA A 195 -2.60 -20.94 -10.90
CA ALA A 195 -3.09 -21.51 -12.15
C ALA A 195 -1.95 -21.80 -13.13
N ALA A 196 -1.01 -20.86 -13.30
CA ALA A 196 0.19 -21.06 -14.12
C ALA A 196 1.02 -22.25 -13.60
N GLY A 197 1.21 -22.37 -12.29
CA GLY A 197 1.90 -23.50 -11.67
C GLY A 197 1.22 -24.84 -11.97
N ILE A 198 -0.12 -24.91 -11.93
CA ILE A 198 -0.88 -26.10 -12.27
C ILE A 198 -0.73 -26.44 -13.76
N LEU A 199 -0.88 -25.49 -14.66
CA LEU A 199 -0.72 -25.69 -16.09
C LEU A 199 0.66 -26.24 -16.47
N LEU A 200 1.70 -25.87 -15.74
CA LEU A 200 3.05 -26.39 -15.94
C LEU A 200 3.24 -27.82 -15.43
N THR A 201 2.55 -28.21 -14.36
CA THR A 201 2.77 -29.49 -13.67
C THR A 201 1.74 -30.56 -13.99
N GLU A 202 0.52 -30.19 -14.39
CA GLU A 202 -0.63 -31.07 -14.53
C GLU A 202 -1.33 -30.92 -15.89
N ARG A 203 -0.51 -30.94 -16.97
CA ARG A 203 -1.02 -30.80 -18.34
C ARG A 203 -2.11 -31.82 -18.65
N PHE A 204 -3.17 -31.38 -19.34
CA PHE A 204 -4.33 -32.19 -19.76
C PHE A 204 -5.17 -32.80 -18.61
N SER A 205 -5.10 -32.21 -17.42
CA SER A 205 -5.93 -32.62 -16.28
C SER A 205 -7.16 -31.72 -16.12
N ASN A 206 -8.18 -32.18 -15.36
CA ASN A 206 -9.30 -31.34 -14.95
C ASN A 206 -8.83 -30.11 -14.13
N ALA A 207 -7.70 -30.23 -13.44
CA ALA A 207 -7.07 -29.13 -12.73
C ALA A 207 -6.56 -28.06 -13.70
N ALA A 208 -5.95 -28.45 -14.81
CA ALA A 208 -5.52 -27.52 -15.85
C ALA A 208 -6.70 -26.76 -16.47
N ILE A 209 -7.82 -27.45 -16.74
CA ILE A 209 -9.06 -26.79 -17.20
C ILE A 209 -9.54 -25.77 -16.17
N GLY A 210 -9.58 -26.12 -14.88
CA GLY A 210 -9.91 -25.20 -13.80
C GLY A 210 -8.99 -23.97 -13.76
N GLY A 211 -7.68 -24.18 -13.95
CA GLY A 211 -6.71 -23.10 -14.06
C GLY A 211 -6.98 -22.16 -15.24
N LEU A 212 -7.29 -22.70 -16.42
CA LEU A 212 -7.65 -21.91 -17.61
C LEU A 212 -8.92 -21.11 -17.40
N VAL A 213 -9.94 -21.68 -16.77
CA VAL A 213 -11.20 -20.98 -16.43
C VAL A 213 -10.93 -19.80 -15.49
N ILE A 214 -10.11 -20.00 -14.47
CA ILE A 214 -9.71 -18.92 -13.55
C ILE A 214 -8.95 -17.83 -14.30
N LEU A 215 -7.97 -18.18 -15.12
CA LEU A 215 -7.22 -17.21 -15.92
C LEU A 215 -8.16 -16.41 -16.84
N ALA A 216 -9.02 -17.09 -17.59
CA ALA A 216 -9.97 -16.43 -18.48
C ALA A 216 -10.91 -15.49 -17.70
N GLY A 217 -11.45 -15.93 -16.56
CA GLY A 217 -12.34 -15.12 -15.72
C GLY A 217 -11.66 -13.91 -15.10
N VAL A 218 -10.47 -14.09 -14.54
CA VAL A 218 -9.75 -13.02 -13.84
C VAL A 218 -9.21 -11.98 -14.84
N TRP A 219 -8.57 -12.40 -15.93
CA TRP A 219 -8.01 -11.48 -16.93
C TRP A 219 -9.08 -10.89 -17.85
N GLY A 220 -10.02 -11.70 -18.33
CA GLY A 220 -11.15 -11.24 -19.16
C GLY A 220 -12.08 -10.31 -18.38
N GLY A 221 -12.39 -10.66 -17.13
CA GLY A 221 -13.17 -9.79 -16.24
C GLY A 221 -12.48 -8.46 -15.98
N GLY A 222 -11.16 -8.47 -15.71
CA GLY A 222 -10.39 -7.24 -15.53
C GLY A 222 -10.40 -6.35 -16.77
N LEU A 223 -10.20 -6.95 -17.95
CA LEU A 223 -10.25 -6.22 -19.24
C LEU A 223 -11.63 -5.57 -19.48
N TYR A 224 -12.70 -6.28 -19.19
CA TYR A 224 -14.07 -5.77 -19.27
C TYR A 224 -14.30 -4.60 -18.30
N LEU A 225 -13.90 -4.76 -17.05
CA LEU A 225 -14.09 -3.75 -15.99
C LEU A 225 -13.27 -2.48 -16.21
N GLN A 226 -12.13 -2.54 -16.91
CA GLN A 226 -11.36 -1.33 -17.30
C GLN A 226 -12.14 -0.38 -18.20
N GLN A 227 -13.15 -0.87 -18.92
CA GLN A 227 -13.99 -0.06 -19.81
C GLN A 227 -15.14 0.61 -19.05
N THR A 228 -15.43 0.17 -17.82
CA THR A 228 -16.53 0.68 -17.00
C THR A 228 -16.19 2.05 -16.41
N SER A 229 -17.10 3.01 -16.56
CA SER A 229 -17.01 4.30 -15.89
C SER A 229 -17.82 4.28 -14.60
N TRP A 230 -17.13 4.17 -13.47
CA TRP A 230 -17.74 4.08 -12.14
C TRP A 230 -18.19 5.43 -11.58
N THR A 231 -17.58 6.52 -12.04
CA THR A 231 -17.84 7.88 -11.59
C THR A 231 -18.09 8.78 -12.80
N GLN A 232 -18.76 9.91 -12.60
CA GLN A 232 -19.07 10.88 -13.63
C GLN A 232 -18.33 12.19 -13.37
N ALA A 233 -17.91 12.89 -14.42
CA ALA A 233 -17.37 14.22 -14.29
C ALA A 233 -18.46 15.17 -13.75
N THR A 234 -18.07 16.09 -12.87
CA THR A 234 -18.96 17.10 -12.31
C THR A 234 -18.25 18.45 -12.26
N GLY A 235 -18.94 19.50 -12.64
CA GLY A 235 -18.34 20.82 -12.76
C GLY A 235 -17.30 20.94 -13.87
N ASP A 236 -16.60 22.05 -13.86
CA ASP A 236 -15.54 22.35 -14.84
C ASP A 236 -14.23 21.66 -14.47
N THR A 237 -13.35 21.53 -15.46
CA THR A 237 -11.97 21.10 -15.23
C THR A 237 -11.19 22.22 -14.56
N LEU A 238 -10.58 21.93 -13.41
CA LEU A 238 -9.87 22.89 -12.58
C LEU A 238 -8.38 22.89 -12.86
N SER A 239 -7.80 24.08 -12.94
CA SER A 239 -6.37 24.29 -13.00
C SER A 239 -5.75 24.09 -11.62
N VAL A 240 -4.65 23.36 -11.54
CA VAL A 240 -3.94 23.09 -10.28
C VAL A 240 -2.48 23.47 -10.36
N ALA A 241 -1.93 23.99 -9.26
CA ALA A 241 -0.50 24.20 -9.08
C ALA A 241 -0.05 23.53 -7.77
N LEU A 242 0.87 22.59 -7.88
CA LEU A 242 1.40 21.82 -6.76
C LEU A 242 2.85 22.25 -6.52
N VAL A 243 3.14 22.76 -5.34
CA VAL A 243 4.46 23.32 -5.00
C VAL A 243 5.35 22.24 -4.41
N GLN A 244 6.53 22.07 -4.98
CA GLN A 244 7.61 21.20 -4.49
C GLN A 244 8.81 22.08 -4.09
N PRO A 245 8.96 22.46 -2.80
CA PRO A 245 10.00 23.40 -2.39
C PRO A 245 11.38 22.77 -2.27
N ASN A 246 11.46 21.44 -2.10
CA ASN A 246 12.70 20.68 -1.91
C ASN A 246 13.56 21.17 -0.74
N HIS A 247 12.93 21.49 0.41
CA HIS A 247 13.64 21.88 1.60
C HIS A 247 14.29 20.67 2.30
N PRO A 248 15.60 20.71 2.63
CA PRO A 248 16.23 19.66 3.43
C PRO A 248 15.55 19.52 4.80
N LEU A 249 15.29 18.28 5.24
CA LEU A 249 14.48 18.02 6.43
C LEU A 249 15.03 18.70 7.69
N LEU A 250 16.33 18.59 7.93
CA LEU A 250 16.96 19.14 9.14
C LEU A 250 17.00 20.68 9.12
N GLU A 251 17.19 21.29 7.95
CA GLU A 251 17.19 22.74 7.79
C GLU A 251 15.77 23.31 7.91
N LYS A 252 14.78 22.61 7.37
CA LYS A 252 13.38 23.03 7.40
C LYS A 252 12.86 23.37 8.81
N TRP A 253 13.30 22.62 9.82
CA TRP A 253 12.87 22.82 11.21
C TRP A 253 13.76 23.81 11.99
N ASN A 254 14.82 24.35 11.36
CA ASN A 254 15.63 25.38 11.98
C ASN A 254 14.82 26.69 12.10
N PRO A 255 14.70 27.28 13.31
CA PRO A 255 14.03 28.56 13.49
C PRO A 255 14.52 29.67 12.56
N ASP A 256 15.81 29.73 12.26
CA ASP A 256 16.43 30.75 11.42
C ASP A 256 16.05 30.64 9.94
N ALA A 257 15.61 29.45 9.47
CA ALA A 257 15.17 29.25 8.09
C ALA A 257 13.71 29.69 7.85
N ILE A 258 12.91 29.85 8.92
CA ILE A 258 11.47 30.10 8.80
C ILE A 258 11.14 31.38 8.00
N PRO A 259 11.78 32.56 8.24
CA PRO A 259 11.47 33.74 7.45
C PRO A 259 11.64 33.51 5.94
N ALA A 260 12.75 32.90 5.53
CA ALA A 260 13.01 32.59 4.13
C ALA A 260 12.01 31.61 3.52
N ILE A 261 11.56 30.61 4.30
CA ILE A 261 10.52 29.66 3.89
C ILE A 261 9.18 30.40 3.65
N LEU A 262 8.78 31.28 4.58
CA LEU A 262 7.54 32.05 4.45
C LEU A 262 7.59 33.00 3.26
N ASP A 263 8.71 33.71 3.07
CA ASP A 263 8.92 34.63 1.92
C ASP A 263 8.85 33.88 0.58
N ASN A 264 9.47 32.69 0.50
CA ASN A 264 9.40 31.85 -0.70
C ASN A 264 7.97 31.41 -1.03
N PHE A 265 7.21 30.95 -0.03
CA PHE A 265 5.81 30.57 -0.23
C PHE A 265 4.93 31.77 -0.57
N ALA A 266 5.14 32.94 0.04
CA ALA A 266 4.43 34.18 -0.29
C ALA A 266 4.69 34.60 -1.74
N ALA A 267 5.95 34.62 -2.16
CA ALA A 267 6.34 34.95 -3.53
C ALA A 267 5.80 33.93 -4.56
N THR A 268 5.77 32.67 -4.19
CA THR A 268 5.18 31.60 -5.02
C THR A 268 3.68 31.80 -5.16
N ASN A 269 2.96 32.03 -4.07
CA ASN A 269 1.51 32.21 -4.10
C ASN A 269 1.11 33.45 -4.91
N ALA A 270 1.84 34.53 -4.80
CA ALA A 270 1.58 35.75 -5.59
C ALA A 270 1.67 35.53 -7.11
N ARG A 271 2.45 34.55 -7.58
CA ARG A 271 2.57 34.19 -9.01
C ARG A 271 1.50 33.22 -9.48
N LEU A 272 0.78 32.56 -8.57
CA LEU A 272 -0.17 31.47 -8.87
C LEU A 272 -1.64 31.87 -8.72
N GLY A 273 -1.92 33.19 -8.65
CA GLY A 273 -3.27 33.70 -8.47
C GLY A 273 -4.22 33.50 -9.66
N ASP A 274 -3.79 32.85 -10.71
CA ASP A 274 -4.60 32.44 -11.88
C ASP A 274 -5.08 30.98 -11.79
N LYS A 275 -4.72 30.25 -10.71
CA LYS A 275 -5.04 28.84 -10.55
C LYS A 275 -6.27 28.64 -9.65
N ASP A 276 -7.11 27.68 -10.02
CA ASP A 276 -8.27 27.32 -9.18
C ASP A 276 -7.83 26.69 -7.87
N ILE A 277 -6.78 25.85 -7.88
CA ILE A 277 -6.25 25.15 -6.70
C ILE A 277 -4.73 25.29 -6.64
N VAL A 278 -4.24 25.76 -5.50
CA VAL A 278 -2.81 25.75 -5.16
C VAL A 278 -2.59 24.87 -3.95
N VAL A 279 -1.61 23.95 -4.01
CA VAL A 279 -1.31 23.05 -2.89
C VAL A 279 0.15 23.17 -2.48
N TRP A 280 0.37 23.39 -1.18
CA TRP A 280 1.67 23.29 -0.54
C TRP A 280 1.79 21.94 0.20
N PRO A 281 2.98 21.34 0.27
CA PRO A 281 3.16 19.98 0.78
C PRO A 281 2.91 19.85 2.29
N GLU A 282 3.11 18.63 2.82
CA GLU A 282 3.05 18.30 4.25
C GLU A 282 4.01 19.18 5.05
N ALA A 283 3.50 19.74 6.17
CA ALA A 283 4.22 20.66 7.04
C ALA A 283 5.01 21.71 6.23
N ALA A 284 4.39 22.30 5.19
CA ALA A 284 5.02 23.31 4.35
C ALA A 284 5.57 24.46 5.20
N ILE A 285 4.81 24.86 6.19
CA ILE A 285 5.24 25.79 7.23
C ILE A 285 5.55 24.99 8.50
N PRO A 286 6.81 24.82 8.89
CA PRO A 286 7.21 24.01 10.05
C PRO A 286 7.09 24.81 11.35
N ARG A 287 5.94 25.42 11.58
CA ARG A 287 5.55 26.18 12.75
C ARG A 287 4.09 25.92 13.07
N LEU A 288 3.75 26.02 14.35
CA LEU A 288 2.37 25.90 14.78
C LEU A 288 1.50 27.00 14.15
N ARG A 289 0.33 26.63 13.67
CA ARG A 289 -0.62 27.50 12.99
C ARG A 289 -0.84 28.84 13.71
N HIS A 290 -0.97 28.83 15.05
CA HIS A 290 -1.20 30.05 15.83
C HIS A 290 0.02 31.00 15.82
N ALA A 291 1.25 30.48 15.70
CA ALA A 291 2.47 31.29 15.70
C ALA A 291 2.69 32.07 14.38
N VAL A 292 1.99 31.70 13.30
CA VAL A 292 2.13 32.33 11.97
C VAL A 292 0.81 32.93 11.47
N GLN A 293 -0.13 33.24 12.37
CA GLN A 293 -1.44 33.80 12.02
C GLN A 293 -1.41 35.06 11.14
N PRO A 294 -0.52 36.05 11.36
CA PRO A 294 -0.45 37.21 10.48
C PRO A 294 -0.12 36.83 9.03
N PHE A 295 0.83 35.91 8.83
CA PHE A 295 1.18 35.39 7.52
C PHE A 295 0.01 34.65 6.86
N LEU A 296 -0.64 33.72 7.59
CA LEU A 296 -1.79 32.97 7.07
C LEU A 296 -2.95 33.88 6.68
N LYS A 297 -3.26 34.91 7.47
CA LYS A 297 -4.29 35.91 7.14
C LYS A 297 -3.95 36.71 5.88
N GLN A 298 -2.68 36.99 5.65
CA GLN A 298 -2.23 37.65 4.41
C GLN A 298 -2.41 36.74 3.20
N GLN A 299 -2.00 35.46 3.31
CA GLN A 299 -2.13 34.49 2.22
C GLN A 299 -3.61 34.19 1.92
N ASP A 300 -4.45 34.11 2.96
CA ASP A 300 -5.89 33.94 2.83
C ASP A 300 -6.55 35.07 2.01
N LYS A 301 -6.22 36.33 2.35
CA LYS A 301 -6.73 37.49 1.60
C LYS A 301 -6.27 37.50 0.15
N LEU A 302 -5.00 37.17 -0.11
CA LEU A 302 -4.44 37.11 -1.47
C LEU A 302 -5.11 36.02 -2.29
N ALA A 303 -5.27 34.83 -1.74
CA ALA A 303 -5.92 33.70 -2.40
C ALA A 303 -7.41 34.01 -2.66
N ALA A 304 -8.12 34.60 -1.69
CA ALA A 304 -9.52 35.00 -1.87
C ALA A 304 -9.70 36.06 -2.96
N ALA A 305 -8.80 37.06 -3.01
CA ALA A 305 -8.83 38.12 -4.02
C ALA A 305 -8.61 37.58 -5.44
N SER A 306 -7.90 36.47 -5.58
CA SER A 306 -7.63 35.78 -6.85
C SER A 306 -8.62 34.65 -7.14
N ASN A 307 -9.63 34.42 -6.33
CA ASN A 307 -10.54 33.26 -6.39
C ASN A 307 -9.81 31.90 -6.35
N THR A 308 -8.66 31.83 -5.70
CA THR A 308 -7.83 30.62 -5.59
C THR A 308 -8.14 29.86 -4.30
N ALA A 309 -8.29 28.55 -4.38
CA ALA A 309 -8.33 27.64 -3.24
C ALA A 309 -6.89 27.26 -2.86
N LEU A 310 -6.35 27.85 -1.79
CA LEU A 310 -5.01 27.51 -1.27
C LEU A 310 -5.14 26.46 -0.17
N ILE A 311 -4.51 25.31 -0.36
CA ILE A 311 -4.50 24.19 0.59
C ILE A 311 -3.07 23.93 1.03
N LEU A 312 -2.82 23.87 2.32
CA LEU A 312 -1.44 23.74 2.82
C LEU A 312 -1.33 22.85 4.06
N GLY A 313 -0.20 22.11 4.13
CA GLY A 313 0.20 21.33 5.29
C GLY A 313 0.83 22.22 6.36
N ILE A 314 0.35 22.13 7.60
CA ILE A 314 0.83 22.89 8.75
C ILE A 314 0.56 22.16 10.06
N PRO A 315 1.47 22.20 11.06
CA PRO A 315 1.18 21.70 12.39
C PRO A 315 0.11 22.53 13.11
N ILE A 316 -0.87 21.84 13.72
CA ILE A 316 -1.99 22.44 14.44
C ILE A 316 -1.86 22.08 15.93
N ALA A 317 -2.16 23.03 16.83
CA ALA A 317 -2.28 22.77 18.25
C ALA A 317 -3.64 23.26 18.74
N ASP A 318 -4.33 22.44 19.56
CA ASP A 318 -5.57 22.84 20.24
C ASP A 318 -5.28 23.38 21.64
N TYR A 319 -4.32 22.76 22.34
CA TYR A 319 -3.85 23.12 23.69
C TYR A 319 -2.33 23.02 23.70
N GLU A 320 -1.71 23.39 24.80
CA GLU A 320 -0.25 23.39 24.94
C GLU A 320 0.42 22.02 24.70
N THR A 321 -0.34 20.94 24.80
CA THR A 321 0.17 19.55 24.69
C THR A 321 -0.36 18.75 23.51
N ASP A 322 -1.36 19.27 22.76
CA ASP A 322 -2.07 18.53 21.72
C ASP A 322 -1.68 19.01 20.33
N TYR A 323 -0.66 18.34 19.75
CA TYR A 323 -0.12 18.66 18.43
C TYR A 323 -0.65 17.69 17.38
N TYR A 324 -1.05 18.22 16.22
CA TYR A 324 -1.56 17.46 15.08
C TYR A 324 -0.80 17.84 13.82
N ASN A 325 -0.46 16.85 13.01
CA ASN A 325 -0.06 17.07 11.63
C ASN A 325 -1.33 17.37 10.83
N GLY A 326 -1.45 18.55 10.21
CA GLY A 326 -2.70 19.02 9.64
C GLY A 326 -2.57 19.61 8.25
N VAL A 327 -3.72 19.73 7.60
CA VAL A 327 -3.93 20.46 6.33
C VAL A 327 -5.06 21.45 6.55
N ILE A 328 -4.88 22.67 6.10
CA ILE A 328 -5.91 23.72 6.18
C ILE A 328 -6.21 24.32 4.80
N GLY A 329 -7.45 24.78 4.61
CA GLY A 329 -7.88 25.57 3.47
C GLY A 329 -7.85 27.07 3.75
N LEU A 330 -7.45 27.87 2.77
CA LEU A 330 -7.45 29.33 2.75
C LEU A 330 -8.01 29.85 1.42
N GLY A 331 -8.40 31.12 1.37
CA GLY A 331 -9.01 31.74 0.21
C GLY A 331 -10.37 31.12 -0.13
N MET A 332 -10.49 30.53 -1.31
CA MET A 332 -11.70 29.79 -1.70
C MET A 332 -11.79 28.40 -1.06
N ALA A 333 -10.73 27.92 -0.41
CA ALA A 333 -10.73 26.66 0.33
C ALA A 333 -11.11 26.89 1.79
N THR A 334 -11.95 26.00 2.34
CA THR A 334 -12.38 26.03 3.75
C THR A 334 -12.30 24.66 4.37
N GLY A 335 -12.07 24.60 5.68
CA GLY A 335 -11.95 23.38 6.45
C GLY A 335 -10.53 23.05 6.85
N GLU A 336 -10.41 22.02 7.66
CA GLU A 336 -9.13 21.46 8.09
C GLU A 336 -9.21 19.94 8.17
N TYR A 337 -8.07 19.29 8.01
CA TYR A 337 -7.91 17.85 8.19
C TYR A 337 -6.72 17.59 9.08
N ARG A 338 -6.86 16.69 10.04
CA ARG A 338 -5.83 16.27 10.99
C ARG A 338 -5.50 14.81 10.74
N LYS A 339 -4.22 14.49 10.62
CA LYS A 339 -3.73 13.14 10.35
C LYS A 339 -4.26 12.14 11.35
N GLN A 340 -4.93 11.08 10.87
CA GLN A 340 -5.54 10.03 11.69
C GLN A 340 -4.60 8.83 11.90
N ARG A 341 -3.75 8.55 10.90
CA ARG A 341 -2.82 7.40 10.89
C ARG A 341 -1.39 7.89 10.96
N LEU A 342 -0.86 7.87 12.18
CA LEU A 342 0.51 8.32 12.45
C LEU A 342 1.52 7.24 12.07
N VAL A 343 2.72 7.68 11.69
CA VAL A 343 3.87 6.81 11.42
C VAL A 343 4.45 6.33 12.75
N PRO A 344 4.45 5.00 13.03
CA PRO A 344 5.10 4.46 14.21
C PRO A 344 6.59 4.85 14.25
N PHE A 345 7.08 5.23 15.41
CA PHE A 345 8.44 5.68 15.69
C PHE A 345 8.86 7.01 15.02
N GLY A 346 8.10 7.52 14.04
CA GLY A 346 8.36 8.81 13.40
C GLY A 346 7.52 9.95 13.97
N GLU A 347 6.22 9.70 14.18
CA GLU A 347 5.27 10.72 14.67
C GLU A 347 4.75 10.42 16.08
N TYR A 348 4.88 9.18 16.54
CA TYR A 348 4.65 8.77 17.93
C TYR A 348 5.53 7.57 18.27
N VAL A 349 5.82 7.40 19.55
CA VAL A 349 6.62 6.27 20.05
C VAL A 349 5.68 5.20 20.61
N PRO A 350 5.55 4.02 19.96
CA PRO A 350 4.85 2.90 20.58
C PRO A 350 5.54 2.50 21.87
N LEU A 351 4.77 2.16 22.93
CA LEU A 351 5.31 1.83 24.25
C LEU A 351 6.23 2.93 24.82
N GLU A 352 5.82 4.18 24.66
CA GLU A 352 6.58 5.39 25.01
C GLU A 352 7.27 5.30 26.38
N GLN A 353 6.56 4.82 27.40
CA GLN A 353 7.10 4.69 28.77
C GLN A 353 8.32 3.78 28.87
N LEU A 354 8.47 2.83 27.93
CA LEU A 354 9.58 1.88 27.90
C LEU A 354 10.73 2.33 26.97
N LEU A 355 10.39 3.00 25.86
CA LEU A 355 11.32 3.26 24.76
C LEU A 355 11.83 4.70 24.70
N ARG A 356 11.10 5.69 25.26
CA ARG A 356 11.55 7.09 25.29
C ARG A 356 12.80 7.22 26.15
N GLY A 357 13.82 7.91 25.63
CA GLY A 357 15.13 8.04 26.27
C GLY A 357 16.08 6.85 26.06
N ALA A 358 15.60 5.73 25.47
CA ALA A 358 16.47 4.59 25.16
C ALA A 358 17.30 4.83 23.87
N ILE A 359 16.77 5.57 22.93
CA ILE A 359 17.42 5.89 21.65
C ILE A 359 17.04 7.31 21.26
N ALA A 360 18.00 8.17 20.94
CA ALA A 360 17.79 9.57 20.55
C ALA A 360 16.80 9.76 19.36
N PHE A 361 16.69 8.75 18.51
CA PHE A 361 15.69 8.71 17.44
C PHE A 361 14.23 8.84 17.94
N PHE A 362 13.93 8.37 19.15
CA PHE A 362 12.60 8.45 19.73
C PHE A 362 12.30 9.81 20.40
N ASP A 363 13.30 10.68 20.51
CA ASP A 363 13.18 11.98 21.14
C ASP A 363 13.11 13.15 20.14
N LEU A 364 12.83 12.84 18.84
CA LEU A 364 12.65 13.87 17.81
C LEU A 364 11.44 14.78 18.13
N PRO A 365 11.51 16.09 17.87
CA PRO A 365 10.41 17.03 18.13
C PRO A 365 9.08 16.63 17.49
N MET A 366 9.13 15.84 16.40
CA MET A 366 7.97 15.37 15.65
C MET A 366 7.35 14.08 16.21
N SER A 367 7.97 13.45 17.22
CA SER A 367 7.50 12.18 17.80
C SER A 367 6.40 12.33 18.87
N ALA A 368 5.74 13.49 18.93
CA ALA A 368 4.70 13.81 19.90
C ALA A 368 3.36 14.21 19.27
N PHE A 369 3.13 13.86 18.01
CA PHE A 369 1.85 14.12 17.37
C PHE A 369 0.76 13.20 17.93
N LYS A 370 -0.47 13.76 18.03
CA LYS A 370 -1.70 13.02 18.30
C LYS A 370 -2.44 12.68 17.02
N ALA A 371 -3.13 11.53 17.03
CA ALA A 371 -4.03 11.16 15.95
C ALA A 371 -5.26 12.08 15.94
N GLY A 372 -5.60 12.60 14.78
CA GLY A 372 -6.82 13.36 14.54
C GLY A 372 -8.09 12.51 14.72
N PRO A 373 -9.25 13.15 14.86
CA PRO A 373 -10.53 12.47 15.00
C PRO A 373 -10.86 11.66 13.73
N LYS A 374 -11.69 10.64 13.89
CA LYS A 374 -12.29 9.92 12.76
C LYS A 374 -13.42 10.75 12.13
N ASN A 375 -13.81 10.42 10.91
CA ASN A 375 -14.97 11.03 10.22
C ASN A 375 -14.84 12.56 10.07
N GLN A 376 -13.68 13.02 9.64
CA GLN A 376 -13.47 14.43 9.36
C GLN A 376 -14.13 14.83 8.03
N THR A 377 -14.60 16.08 7.97
CA THR A 377 -15.16 16.63 6.74
C THR A 377 -14.06 16.87 5.70
N PRO A 378 -14.32 16.65 4.41
CA PRO A 378 -13.40 17.03 3.34
C PRO A 378 -13.10 18.53 3.36
N ILE A 379 -11.98 18.93 2.75
CA ILE A 379 -11.72 20.34 2.42
C ILE A 379 -12.72 20.76 1.33
N HIS A 380 -13.44 21.86 1.56
CA HIS A 380 -14.36 22.44 0.58
C HIS A 380 -13.62 23.50 -0.22
N ILE A 381 -13.78 23.48 -1.53
CA ILE A 381 -13.40 24.57 -2.42
C ILE A 381 -14.67 25.11 -3.09
N GLY A 382 -14.62 26.26 -3.69
CA GLY A 382 -15.79 26.87 -4.32
C GLY A 382 -16.62 25.90 -5.19
N ASN A 383 -17.85 26.24 -5.52
CA ASN A 383 -18.79 25.49 -6.38
C ASN A 383 -19.17 24.08 -5.87
N GLY A 384 -19.12 23.87 -4.55
CA GLY A 384 -19.53 22.61 -3.94
C GLY A 384 -18.55 21.45 -4.14
N ILE A 385 -17.35 21.70 -4.64
CA ILE A 385 -16.31 20.68 -4.83
C ILE A 385 -15.68 20.36 -3.47
N GLN A 386 -15.51 19.05 -3.22
CA GLN A 386 -14.95 18.52 -1.99
C GLN A 386 -13.68 17.71 -2.28
N ILE A 387 -12.65 17.90 -1.45
CA ILE A 387 -11.34 17.26 -1.58
C ILE A 387 -11.09 16.35 -0.39
N ALA A 388 -10.96 15.04 -0.64
CA ALA A 388 -10.55 14.07 0.38
C ALA A 388 -9.05 14.13 0.60
N THR A 389 -8.64 14.43 1.81
CA THR A 389 -7.24 14.58 2.18
C THR A 389 -6.68 13.31 2.83
N ALA A 390 -5.45 12.97 2.49
CA ALA A 390 -4.62 11.97 3.17
C ALA A 390 -3.21 12.55 3.35
N ILE A 391 -2.68 12.53 4.58
CA ILE A 391 -1.35 13.08 4.86
C ILE A 391 -0.32 11.96 4.86
N CYS A 392 0.60 12.01 3.90
CA CYS A 392 1.80 11.14 3.79
C CYS A 392 1.43 9.65 3.91
N TYR A 393 1.83 8.98 4.99
CA TYR A 393 1.61 7.56 5.26
C TYR A 393 0.13 7.13 5.19
N GLU A 394 -0.83 8.04 5.32
CA GLU A 394 -2.25 7.69 5.24
C GLU A 394 -2.68 7.15 3.87
N ILE A 395 -2.00 7.56 2.80
CA ILE A 395 -2.30 7.09 1.44
C ILE A 395 -2.10 5.58 1.27
N VAL A 396 -1.32 4.95 2.15
CA VAL A 396 -1.06 3.51 2.11
C VAL A 396 -2.25 2.68 2.62
N TYR A 397 -3.17 3.31 3.41
CA TYR A 397 -4.35 2.65 3.98
C TYR A 397 -5.56 2.72 3.04
N PRO A 398 -5.87 1.64 2.31
CA PRO A 398 -6.92 1.68 1.28
C PRO A 398 -8.30 2.00 1.85
N GLY A 399 -8.63 1.46 3.03
CA GLY A 399 -9.93 1.69 3.68
C GLY A 399 -10.12 3.14 4.13
N LEU A 400 -9.08 3.80 4.69
CA LEU A 400 -9.14 5.19 5.10
C LEU A 400 -9.40 6.11 3.91
N VAL A 401 -8.65 5.91 2.83
CA VAL A 401 -8.82 6.75 1.62
C VAL A 401 -10.18 6.53 0.98
N ALA A 402 -10.68 5.29 0.94
CA ALA A 402 -12.00 4.99 0.41
C ALA A 402 -13.13 5.63 1.25
N GLU A 403 -13.00 5.65 2.57
CA GLU A 403 -13.95 6.30 3.47
C GLU A 403 -13.98 7.82 3.26
N ASN A 404 -12.83 8.47 3.25
CA ASN A 404 -12.71 9.91 3.00
C ASN A 404 -13.20 10.29 1.59
N ALA A 405 -13.05 9.38 0.61
CA ALA A 405 -13.42 9.63 -0.78
C ALA A 405 -14.94 9.57 -1.06
N ARG A 406 -15.77 9.07 -0.15
CA ARG A 406 -17.20 8.84 -0.41
C ARG A 406 -17.90 10.09 -0.94
N THR A 407 -17.75 11.21 -0.25
CA THR A 407 -18.38 12.48 -0.61
C THR A 407 -17.50 13.37 -1.49
N ALA A 408 -16.20 13.11 -1.56
CA ALA A 408 -15.25 13.96 -2.25
C ALA A 408 -15.26 13.77 -3.78
N ASN A 409 -14.80 14.79 -4.48
CA ASN A 409 -14.71 14.84 -5.93
C ASN A 409 -13.28 14.65 -6.45
N ILE A 410 -12.30 15.02 -5.63
CA ILE A 410 -10.86 14.96 -5.89
C ILE A 410 -10.19 14.35 -4.66
N LEU A 411 -9.15 13.55 -4.86
CA LEU A 411 -8.28 13.07 -3.80
C LEU A 411 -7.05 13.97 -3.70
N LEU A 412 -6.60 14.23 -2.48
CA LEU A 412 -5.38 14.98 -2.20
C LEU A 412 -4.47 14.15 -1.29
N THR A 413 -3.19 14.09 -1.62
CA THR A 413 -2.18 13.69 -0.65
C THR A 413 -1.05 14.72 -0.59
N VAL A 414 -0.71 15.14 0.61
CA VAL A 414 0.47 15.94 0.89
C VAL A 414 1.49 15.09 1.62
N SER A 415 2.78 15.19 1.26
CA SER A 415 3.79 14.28 1.79
C SER A 415 5.15 14.95 1.97
N ASN A 416 5.94 14.41 2.88
CA ASN A 416 7.36 14.67 2.99
C ASN A 416 8.12 13.34 2.90
N ASP A 417 8.56 13.00 1.68
CA ASP A 417 9.21 11.73 1.38
C ASP A 417 10.70 11.69 1.74
N THR A 418 11.25 12.74 2.35
CA THR A 418 12.67 12.87 2.75
C THR A 418 13.15 11.66 3.55
N TRP A 419 12.29 11.12 4.44
CA TRP A 419 12.60 9.97 5.31
C TRP A 419 13.06 8.71 4.57
N PHE A 420 12.70 8.59 3.31
CA PHE A 420 13.10 7.45 2.47
C PHE A 420 14.47 7.64 1.81
N GLY A 421 15.07 8.86 1.88
CA GLY A 421 16.30 9.17 1.19
C GLY A 421 16.27 8.80 -0.29
N ARG A 422 17.37 8.30 -0.82
CA ARG A 422 17.50 7.89 -2.23
C ARG A 422 17.00 6.47 -2.52
N SER A 423 16.25 5.87 -1.61
CA SER A 423 15.73 4.50 -1.75
C SER A 423 14.57 4.37 -2.73
N ILE A 424 14.06 3.14 -2.88
CA ILE A 424 12.86 2.84 -3.67
C ILE A 424 11.54 3.21 -2.98
N GLY A 425 11.57 3.58 -1.68
CA GLY A 425 10.38 3.89 -0.88
C GLY A 425 9.43 4.90 -1.53
N PRO A 426 9.90 6.08 -1.99
CA PRO A 426 9.05 7.08 -2.63
C PRO A 426 8.39 6.63 -3.94
N HIS A 427 9.04 5.76 -4.71
CA HIS A 427 8.43 5.17 -5.91
C HIS A 427 7.25 4.27 -5.54
N GLN A 428 7.43 3.42 -4.52
CA GLN A 428 6.37 2.57 -3.99
C GLN A 428 5.24 3.41 -3.40
N HIS A 429 5.56 4.50 -2.70
CA HIS A 429 4.59 5.42 -2.13
C HIS A 429 3.74 6.13 -3.21
N LEU A 430 4.35 6.53 -4.32
CA LEU A 430 3.64 7.05 -5.49
C LEU A 430 2.74 5.98 -6.14
N GLN A 431 3.22 4.74 -6.29
CA GLN A 431 2.42 3.62 -6.81
C GLN A 431 1.17 3.35 -5.95
N MET A 432 1.28 3.51 -4.63
CA MET A 432 0.11 3.40 -3.75
C MET A 432 -0.89 4.53 -3.99
N ALA A 433 -0.43 5.77 -4.20
CA ALA A 433 -1.30 6.88 -4.56
C ALA A 433 -2.01 6.64 -5.91
N GLN A 434 -1.32 6.07 -6.91
CA GLN A 434 -1.93 5.65 -8.17
C GLN A 434 -3.06 4.62 -7.95
N MET A 435 -2.82 3.63 -7.09
CA MET A 435 -3.83 2.63 -6.74
C MET A 435 -5.04 3.29 -6.05
N ARG A 436 -4.84 4.26 -5.15
CA ARG A 436 -5.96 4.99 -4.52
C ARG A 436 -6.82 5.73 -5.55
N ALA A 437 -6.21 6.41 -6.51
CA ALA A 437 -6.96 7.07 -7.60
C ALA A 437 -7.80 6.06 -8.39
N LEU A 438 -7.23 4.91 -8.73
CA LEU A 438 -7.90 3.84 -9.47
C LEU A 438 -9.05 3.20 -8.70
N GLU A 439 -8.83 2.81 -7.43
CA GLU A 439 -9.85 2.19 -6.56
C GLU A 439 -11.07 3.08 -6.38
N ASN A 440 -10.85 4.39 -6.23
CA ASN A 440 -11.91 5.37 -6.04
C ASN A 440 -12.47 5.91 -7.36
N SER A 441 -11.82 5.62 -8.50
CA SER A 441 -12.15 6.18 -9.81
C SER A 441 -12.26 7.71 -9.81
N LYS A 442 -11.39 8.36 -9.02
CA LYS A 442 -11.30 9.83 -8.85
C LYS A 442 -9.87 10.30 -9.12
N PRO A 443 -9.68 11.53 -9.66
CA PRO A 443 -8.35 12.08 -9.82
C PRO A 443 -7.70 12.32 -8.45
N LEU A 444 -6.37 12.25 -8.40
CA LEU A 444 -5.58 12.50 -7.21
C LEU A 444 -4.48 13.51 -7.51
N ILE A 445 -4.38 14.55 -6.70
CA ILE A 445 -3.28 15.50 -6.69
C ILE A 445 -2.35 15.20 -5.52
N ARG A 446 -1.06 15.14 -5.81
CA ARG A 446 -0.02 14.82 -4.82
C ARG A 446 1.02 15.93 -4.78
N ALA A 447 1.12 16.65 -3.66
CA ALA A 447 2.15 17.64 -3.42
C ALA A 447 3.15 17.11 -2.38
N THR A 448 4.44 17.12 -2.72
CA THR A 448 5.50 16.62 -1.84
C THR A 448 6.57 17.66 -1.62
N ASN A 449 7.31 17.55 -0.50
CA ASN A 449 8.44 18.44 -0.25
C ASN A 449 9.59 18.17 -1.25
N ASP A 450 10.02 16.90 -1.37
CA ASP A 450 11.19 16.45 -2.13
C ASP A 450 10.98 15.10 -2.84
N GLY A 451 9.76 14.54 -2.72
CA GLY A 451 9.35 13.29 -3.33
C GLY A 451 8.88 13.49 -4.78
N PHE A 452 7.90 12.68 -5.20
CA PHE A 452 7.23 12.84 -6.48
C PHE A 452 5.97 13.67 -6.32
N THR A 453 5.98 14.91 -6.76
CA THR A 453 4.75 15.70 -6.95
C THR A 453 4.10 15.29 -8.26
N ALA A 454 2.79 14.99 -8.25
CA ALA A 454 2.12 14.41 -9.40
C ALA A 454 0.62 14.78 -9.48
N VAL A 455 0.12 14.83 -10.71
CA VAL A 455 -1.31 14.78 -11.04
C VAL A 455 -1.60 13.40 -11.59
N ILE A 456 -2.52 12.68 -10.95
CA ILE A 456 -2.87 11.29 -11.27
C ILE A 456 -4.35 11.27 -11.67
N ASN A 457 -4.66 10.68 -12.81
CA ASN A 457 -6.04 10.59 -13.28
C ASN A 457 -6.83 9.46 -12.60
N ARG A 458 -8.15 9.41 -12.83
CA ARG A 458 -9.07 8.42 -12.27
C ARG A 458 -8.73 6.95 -12.57
N LYS A 459 -7.87 6.70 -13.55
CA LYS A 459 -7.39 5.36 -13.92
C LYS A 459 -6.06 5.00 -13.27
N GLY A 460 -5.58 5.83 -12.32
CA GLY A 460 -4.29 5.61 -11.64
C GLY A 460 -3.07 5.93 -12.50
N LYS A 461 -3.23 6.55 -13.68
CA LYS A 461 -2.10 6.97 -14.54
C LYS A 461 -1.63 8.35 -14.14
N ILE A 462 -0.32 8.54 -14.14
CA ILE A 462 0.31 9.83 -13.91
C ILE A 462 0.19 10.64 -15.19
N ASP A 463 -0.50 11.77 -15.10
CA ASP A 463 -0.64 12.70 -16.23
C ASP A 463 0.54 13.67 -16.30
N LYS A 464 1.03 14.14 -15.13
CA LYS A 464 2.21 14.99 -14.99
C LYS A 464 2.92 14.71 -13.66
N SER A 465 4.24 14.92 -13.61
CA SER A 465 5.02 14.83 -12.37
C SER A 465 6.27 15.68 -12.40
N ILE A 466 6.75 16.07 -11.21
CA ILE A 466 8.11 16.59 -10.96
C ILE A 466 8.92 15.46 -10.35
N SER A 467 10.19 15.36 -10.77
CA SER A 467 11.14 14.40 -10.23
C SER A 467 11.51 14.72 -8.78
N ARG A 468 12.05 13.73 -8.09
CA ARG A 468 12.53 13.88 -6.72
C ARG A 468 13.74 14.80 -6.66
N PHE A 469 13.87 15.48 -5.51
CA PHE A 469 14.98 16.36 -5.20
C PHE A 469 15.12 17.58 -6.14
N GLU A 470 14.07 17.89 -6.87
CA GLU A 470 13.95 19.11 -7.68
C GLU A 470 12.99 20.07 -6.99
N SER A 471 13.30 21.36 -6.98
CA SER A 471 12.35 22.41 -6.60
C SER A 471 11.56 22.85 -7.84
N GLY A 472 10.26 23.06 -7.68
CA GLY A 472 9.43 23.47 -8.81
C GLY A 472 7.96 23.58 -8.48
N ILE A 473 7.20 23.97 -9.48
CA ILE A 473 5.73 24.05 -9.43
C ILE A 473 5.19 23.17 -10.55
N LEU A 474 4.38 22.17 -10.19
CA LEU A 474 3.69 21.33 -11.16
C LEU A 474 2.35 21.94 -11.50
N GLU A 475 2.22 22.47 -12.68
CA GLU A 475 0.94 22.93 -13.20
C GLU A 475 0.23 21.82 -13.99
N GLY A 476 -1.07 21.66 -13.74
CA GLY A 476 -1.89 20.64 -14.37
C GLY A 476 -3.36 20.95 -14.34
N TRP A 477 -4.16 19.96 -14.68
CA TRP A 477 -5.61 20.04 -14.72
C TRP A 477 -6.23 18.82 -14.07
N VAL A 478 -7.33 19.02 -13.34
CA VAL A 478 -8.11 17.92 -12.75
C VAL A 478 -9.59 18.14 -13.04
N THR A 479 -10.27 17.07 -13.44
CA THR A 479 -11.73 17.09 -13.62
C THR A 479 -12.36 16.44 -12.39
N PRO A 480 -13.08 17.20 -11.54
CA PRO A 480 -13.78 16.66 -10.38
C PRO A 480 -14.77 15.57 -10.78
N ARG A 481 -14.96 14.57 -9.94
CA ARG A 481 -15.84 13.44 -10.23
C ARG A 481 -16.76 13.12 -9.06
N THR A 482 -18.01 12.80 -9.38
CA THR A 482 -19.03 12.33 -8.43
C THR A 482 -19.36 10.86 -8.66
N GLY A 483 -19.92 10.22 -7.65
CA GLY A 483 -20.24 8.81 -7.65
C GLY A 483 -19.24 7.98 -6.84
N GLU A 484 -19.56 6.70 -6.64
CA GLU A 484 -18.81 5.77 -5.83
C GLU A 484 -18.58 4.46 -6.60
N THR A 485 -17.39 3.91 -6.47
CA THR A 485 -17.08 2.56 -6.95
C THR A 485 -17.71 1.50 -6.02
N PRO A 486 -17.91 0.25 -6.47
CA PRO A 486 -18.31 -0.84 -5.60
C PRO A 486 -17.40 -1.01 -4.38
N TYR A 487 -16.07 -0.80 -4.58
CA TYR A 487 -15.09 -0.83 -3.51
C TYR A 487 -15.32 0.27 -2.46
N VAL A 488 -15.61 1.51 -2.87
CA VAL A 488 -15.90 2.62 -1.94
C VAL A 488 -17.15 2.35 -1.13
N ARG A 489 -18.20 1.77 -1.74
CA ARG A 489 -19.46 1.42 -1.06
C ARG A 489 -19.31 0.29 -0.06
N GLY A 490 -18.68 -0.80 -0.45
CA GLY A 490 -18.60 -2.04 0.32
C GLY A 490 -17.30 -2.23 1.09
N GLY A 491 -16.28 -1.42 0.83
CA GLY A 491 -14.93 -1.63 1.38
C GLY A 491 -14.34 -2.98 0.94
N SER A 492 -13.38 -3.45 1.70
CA SER A 492 -12.75 -4.77 1.48
C SER A 492 -13.50 -5.94 2.14
N TRP A 493 -14.57 -5.67 2.90
CA TRP A 493 -15.19 -6.67 3.75
C TRP A 493 -15.76 -7.86 2.98
N TRP A 494 -16.37 -7.61 1.83
CA TRP A 494 -16.98 -8.69 1.06
C TRP A 494 -15.94 -9.67 0.50
N ILE A 495 -14.75 -9.20 0.05
CA ILE A 495 -13.69 -10.08 -0.43
C ILE A 495 -13.01 -10.83 0.74
N VAL A 496 -12.92 -10.21 1.91
CA VAL A 496 -12.44 -10.83 3.14
C VAL A 496 -13.39 -11.94 3.59
N VAL A 497 -14.70 -11.67 3.64
CA VAL A 497 -15.73 -12.67 3.99
C VAL A 497 -15.73 -13.82 2.98
N LEU A 498 -15.69 -13.52 1.69
CA LEU A 498 -15.61 -14.54 0.64
C LEU A 498 -14.38 -15.43 0.81
N SER A 499 -13.24 -14.84 1.18
CA SER A 499 -12.00 -15.59 1.43
C SER A 499 -12.14 -16.54 2.63
N PHE A 500 -12.72 -16.07 3.73
CA PHE A 500 -13.02 -16.94 4.89
C PHE A 500 -13.96 -18.08 4.53
N LEU A 501 -15.07 -17.79 3.83
CA LEU A 501 -16.04 -18.81 3.38
C LEU A 501 -15.38 -19.85 2.48
N THR A 502 -14.52 -19.42 1.57
CA THR A 502 -13.77 -20.31 0.67
C THR A 502 -12.92 -21.30 1.47
N ILE A 503 -12.19 -20.83 2.47
CA ILE A 503 -11.35 -21.71 3.31
C ILE A 503 -12.20 -22.68 4.11
N ILE A 504 -13.30 -22.23 4.69
CA ILE A 504 -14.21 -23.08 5.48
C ILE A 504 -14.84 -24.17 4.60
N ILE A 505 -15.36 -23.81 3.42
CA ILE A 505 -16.02 -24.75 2.51
C ILE A 505 -15.03 -25.80 2.00
N VAL A 506 -13.85 -25.39 1.54
CA VAL A 506 -12.84 -26.35 1.04
C VAL A 506 -12.29 -27.20 2.18
N GLY A 507 -12.01 -26.61 3.33
CA GLY A 507 -11.50 -27.32 4.51
C GLY A 507 -12.49 -28.35 5.05
N SER A 508 -13.78 -27.99 5.18
CA SER A 508 -14.82 -28.92 5.68
C SER A 508 -15.04 -30.12 4.75
N ARG A 509 -14.91 -29.93 3.43
CA ARG A 509 -14.99 -31.04 2.46
C ARG A 509 -13.84 -32.02 2.62
N GLN A 510 -12.63 -31.53 2.90
CA GLN A 510 -11.45 -32.39 3.08
C GLN A 510 -11.49 -33.19 4.39
N ILE A 511 -12.12 -32.67 5.44
CA ILE A 511 -12.29 -33.37 6.73
C ILE A 511 -13.34 -34.51 6.59
N ARG A 512 -14.33 -34.32 5.72
CA ARG A 512 -15.42 -35.28 5.50
C ARG A 512 -15.12 -36.38 4.47
N SER A 513 -14.03 -36.20 3.71
CA SER A 513 -13.58 -37.22 2.74
C SER A 513 -12.56 -38.11 3.45
N PRO A 514 -12.88 -39.38 3.78
CA PRO A 514 -11.99 -40.31 4.47
C PRO A 514 -10.74 -40.67 3.64
#